data_77611cebed52a68278adfa1a41033886
#
_entry.id   77611cebed52a68278adfa1a41033886
#
_cell.length_a   1.000
_cell.length_b   1.000
_cell.length_c   1.000
_cell.angle_alpha   90.00
_cell.angle_beta   90.00
_cell.angle_gamma   90.00
#
_symmetry.space_group_name_H-M   'P 1'
#
loop_
_entity.id
_entity.type
_entity.pdbx_description
1 polymer ?
#
loop_
_entity_poly.entity_id
_entity_poly.type
_entity_poly.pdbx_seq_one_letter_code
_entity_poly.pdbx_strand_id
1 'polypeptide(L)'
;MIVAERKILSVIEDKPYFLKDNFVLYNGDAIKILAQLPANSVDMVFADPPYNLSNGGFTVHAGRMVSVNKGDWDISKGFLDDYAFHYQWMEACKRVLKPHGTLWVSGTYHSIYQCGHALQSLGYHILNDISWFKPNASPNLSCRFFTASHETLIWARKDKKAKHTFNYSLMKEGEWPEDQLKKPGLQMRSVWAMGTPKPAEKKFGKHPTQKPLDLLRRIVLASTNEGDIILDPFTGSSTTGIAAAMNGRKFIGIDMEKQYLDLSKKRFADIGK
;
A
#
# COMPACT_ATOMS: atom_id res chain seq x y z
N MET A 1 0.59 -7.50 -24.14
CA MET A 1 0.69 -6.09 -23.68
C MET A 1 -0.16 -5.21 -24.60
N ILE A 2 -1.21 -4.62 -24.07
CA ILE A 2 -2.16 -3.79 -24.83
C ILE A 2 -1.51 -2.44 -25.19
N VAL A 3 -1.90 -1.81 -26.30
CA VAL A 3 -1.34 -0.56 -26.83
C VAL A 3 -1.25 0.58 -25.78
N ALA A 4 -2.23 0.67 -24.86
CA ALA A 4 -2.26 1.69 -23.80
C ALA A 4 -1.11 1.55 -22.77
N GLU A 5 -0.66 0.34 -22.49
CA GLU A 5 0.44 0.07 -21.55
C GLU A 5 1.80 0.45 -22.12
N ARG A 6 2.03 0.08 -23.39
CA ARG A 6 3.24 0.50 -24.08
C ARG A 6 3.37 2.02 -24.10
N LYS A 7 2.23 2.73 -24.19
CA LYS A 7 2.18 4.18 -24.16
C LYS A 7 2.55 4.76 -22.78
N ILE A 8 2.17 4.12 -21.66
CA ILE A 8 2.58 4.57 -20.31
C ILE A 8 4.08 4.34 -20.10
N LEU A 9 4.56 3.14 -20.43
CA LEU A 9 5.96 2.78 -20.22
C LEU A 9 6.92 3.52 -21.17
N SER A 10 6.45 3.92 -22.37
CA SER A 10 7.30 4.63 -23.35
C SER A 10 7.55 6.10 -23.03
N VAL A 11 6.81 6.69 -22.09
CA VAL A 11 7.00 8.09 -21.68
C VAL A 11 7.83 8.24 -20.41
N ILE A 12 8.13 7.13 -19.72
CA ILE A 12 9.00 7.11 -18.56
C ILE A 12 10.45 7.02 -19.05
N GLU A 13 11.24 8.05 -18.78
CA GLU A 13 12.66 8.11 -19.18
C GLU A 13 13.52 7.07 -18.44
N ASP A 14 13.16 6.80 -17.17
CA ASP A 14 13.83 5.80 -16.38
C ASP A 14 13.54 4.40 -16.92
N LYS A 15 14.58 3.60 -17.10
CA LYS A 15 14.43 2.20 -17.51
C LYS A 15 13.84 1.38 -16.37
N PRO A 16 12.85 0.50 -16.63
CA PRO A 16 12.35 -0.42 -15.63
C PRO A 16 13.48 -1.27 -15.05
N TYR A 17 13.53 -1.37 -13.72
CA TYR A 17 14.40 -2.31 -13.02
C TYR A 17 14.01 -3.78 -13.31
N PHE A 18 12.71 -3.99 -13.47
CA PHE A 18 12.13 -5.27 -13.85
C PHE A 18 10.86 -5.05 -14.66
N LEU A 19 10.70 -5.81 -15.74
CA LEU A 19 9.50 -5.83 -16.57
C LEU A 19 9.25 -7.26 -16.99
N LYS A 20 8.13 -7.82 -16.56
CA LYS A 20 7.65 -9.11 -17.03
C LYS A 20 6.12 -9.12 -17.01
N ASP A 21 5.52 -9.57 -18.12
CA ASP A 21 4.07 -9.56 -18.28
C ASP A 21 3.46 -8.18 -17.99
N ASN A 22 2.57 -8.09 -17.01
CA ASN A 22 1.91 -6.87 -16.57
C ASN A 22 2.47 -6.34 -15.22
N PHE A 23 3.70 -6.74 -14.87
CA PHE A 23 4.35 -6.41 -13.61
C PHE A 23 5.63 -5.64 -13.88
N VAL A 24 5.66 -4.37 -13.45
CA VAL A 24 6.77 -3.45 -13.71
C VAL A 24 7.29 -2.90 -12.40
N LEU A 25 8.62 -2.85 -12.24
CA LEU A 25 9.28 -2.24 -11.10
C LEU A 25 10.25 -1.16 -11.56
N TYR A 26 10.27 -0.05 -10.84
CA TYR A 26 11.26 1.01 -10.99
C TYR A 26 12.08 1.15 -9.73
N ASN A 27 13.39 1.34 -9.89
CA ASN A 27 14.29 1.64 -8.77
C ASN A 27 14.61 3.14 -8.78
N GLY A 28 14.09 3.87 -7.80
CA GLY A 28 14.33 5.31 -7.71
C GLY A 28 13.40 6.02 -6.76
N ASP A 29 13.51 7.33 -6.75
CA ASP A 29 12.68 8.23 -5.97
C ASP A 29 11.23 8.24 -6.51
N ALA A 30 10.27 7.98 -5.64
CA ALA A 30 8.86 7.85 -6.01
C ALA A 30 8.31 9.14 -6.64
N ILE A 31 8.64 10.31 -6.11
CA ILE A 31 8.13 11.61 -6.60
C ILE A 31 8.69 11.88 -8.01
N LYS A 32 9.97 11.58 -8.25
CA LYS A 32 10.60 11.77 -9.57
C LYS A 32 10.00 10.85 -10.63
N ILE A 33 9.78 9.58 -10.29
CA ILE A 33 9.18 8.62 -11.23
C ILE A 33 7.70 8.92 -11.44
N LEU A 34 6.96 9.27 -10.38
CA LEU A 34 5.57 9.72 -10.50
C LEU A 34 5.43 10.91 -11.44
N ALA A 35 6.37 11.87 -11.42
CA ALA A 35 6.34 13.05 -12.29
C ALA A 35 6.36 12.68 -13.78
N GLN A 36 6.99 11.58 -14.15
CA GLN A 36 7.09 11.09 -15.54
C GLN A 36 5.84 10.32 -15.99
N LEU A 37 5.05 9.76 -15.06
CA LEU A 37 3.82 9.06 -15.42
C LEU A 37 2.79 10.01 -16.04
N PRO A 38 2.05 9.57 -17.07
CA PRO A 38 1.00 10.41 -17.66
C PRO A 38 -0.12 10.71 -16.66
N ALA A 39 -0.72 11.88 -16.75
CA ALA A 39 -1.93 12.18 -16.01
C ALA A 39 -3.07 11.24 -16.39
N ASN A 40 -3.93 10.91 -15.43
CA ASN A 40 -5.11 10.05 -15.62
C ASN A 40 -4.78 8.67 -16.25
N SER A 41 -3.69 8.05 -15.81
CA SER A 41 -3.20 6.77 -16.34
C SER A 41 -3.44 5.57 -15.42
N VAL A 42 -3.68 5.78 -14.13
CA VAL A 42 -3.73 4.75 -13.08
C VAL A 42 -5.14 4.65 -12.48
N ASP A 43 -5.61 3.42 -12.28
CA ASP A 43 -6.95 3.16 -11.73
C ASP A 43 -6.96 3.17 -10.20
N MET A 44 -5.92 2.66 -9.57
CA MET A 44 -5.77 2.64 -8.11
C MET A 44 -4.33 2.89 -7.71
N VAL A 45 -4.14 3.65 -6.64
CA VAL A 45 -2.88 3.74 -5.92
C VAL A 45 -3.06 3.09 -4.54
N PHE A 46 -2.15 2.21 -4.17
CA PHE A 46 -1.93 1.82 -2.77
C PHE A 46 -0.58 2.36 -2.33
N ALA A 47 -0.52 3.01 -1.19
CA ALA A 47 0.70 3.58 -0.64
C ALA A 47 0.88 3.16 0.82
N ASP A 48 2.08 2.62 1.11
CA ASP A 48 2.55 2.31 2.46
C ASP A 48 3.82 3.17 2.73
N PRO A 49 3.65 4.51 2.90
CA PRO A 49 4.79 5.43 3.01
C PRO A 49 5.58 5.18 4.29
N PRO A 50 6.78 5.78 4.45
CA PRO A 50 7.51 5.77 5.71
C PRO A 50 6.63 6.22 6.89
N TYR A 51 6.74 5.50 8.03
CA TYR A 51 5.96 5.78 9.24
C TYR A 51 6.72 6.62 10.26
N ASN A 52 7.99 6.94 9.98
CA ASN A 52 8.88 7.69 10.86
C ASN A 52 9.09 7.01 12.23
N LEU A 53 9.21 5.68 12.24
CA LEU A 53 9.37 4.88 13.45
C LEU A 53 10.82 4.73 13.90
N SER A 54 11.79 5.04 13.04
CA SER A 54 13.23 4.83 13.27
C SER A 54 13.91 5.93 14.10
N ASN A 55 13.12 6.74 14.83
CA ASN A 55 13.61 7.86 15.65
C ASN A 55 13.87 7.45 17.12
N GLY A 56 14.60 6.35 17.35
CA GLY A 56 14.89 5.88 18.72
C GLY A 56 13.71 5.18 19.40
N GLY A 57 12.67 4.79 18.65
CA GLY A 57 11.59 3.96 19.16
C GLY A 57 12.05 2.54 19.49
N PHE A 58 11.26 1.82 20.28
CA PHE A 58 11.52 0.44 20.66
C PHE A 58 10.39 -0.47 20.19
N THR A 59 10.73 -1.68 19.78
CA THR A 59 9.79 -2.76 19.49
C THR A 59 10.13 -4.00 20.30
N VAL A 60 9.29 -5.02 20.26
CA VAL A 60 9.51 -6.29 20.95
C VAL A 60 9.92 -7.35 19.94
N HIS A 61 11.07 -7.99 20.19
CA HIS A 61 11.51 -9.16 19.46
C HIS A 61 11.90 -10.25 20.44
N ALA A 62 11.28 -11.44 20.32
CA ALA A 62 11.51 -12.58 21.22
C ALA A 62 11.39 -12.20 22.72
N GLY A 63 10.41 -11.39 23.10
CA GLY A 63 10.19 -10.96 24.49
C GLY A 63 11.15 -9.89 25.02
N ARG A 64 12.03 -9.32 24.18
CA ARG A 64 12.99 -8.27 24.57
C ARG A 64 12.72 -6.98 23.82
N MET A 65 12.93 -5.84 24.49
CA MET A 65 12.93 -4.53 23.85
C MET A 65 14.15 -4.42 22.93
N VAL A 66 13.90 -4.06 21.67
CA VAL A 66 14.96 -3.78 20.67
C VAL A 66 14.66 -2.44 20.01
N SER A 67 15.71 -1.69 19.65
CA SER A 67 15.56 -0.45 18.91
C SER A 67 14.88 -0.68 17.57
N VAL A 68 13.96 0.22 17.21
CA VAL A 68 13.35 0.20 15.87
C VAL A 68 14.33 0.88 14.91
N ASN A 69 14.83 0.11 13.95
CA ASN A 69 15.57 0.61 12.80
C ASN A 69 15.00 -0.07 11.55
N LYS A 70 14.22 0.66 10.77
CA LYS A 70 13.63 0.19 9.50
C LYS A 70 14.49 0.60 8.30
N GLY A 71 15.44 1.50 8.51
CA GLY A 71 16.30 2.09 7.51
C GLY A 71 16.27 3.62 7.55
N ASP A 72 17.22 4.25 6.88
CA ASP A 72 17.36 5.71 6.84
C ASP A 72 16.13 6.40 6.21
N TRP A 73 15.42 5.69 5.36
CA TRP A 73 14.19 6.16 4.74
C TRP A 73 13.02 6.35 5.73
N ASP A 74 13.09 5.77 6.94
CA ASP A 74 12.04 5.83 7.96
C ASP A 74 12.40 6.78 9.13
N ILE A 75 13.37 7.66 8.93
CA ILE A 75 13.79 8.68 9.90
C ILE A 75 13.00 9.96 9.62
N SER A 76 12.29 10.49 10.65
CA SER A 76 11.62 11.79 10.57
C SER A 76 12.64 12.93 10.44
N LYS A 77 12.32 13.86 9.56
CA LYS A 77 13.06 15.12 9.39
C LYS A 77 12.40 16.28 10.15
N GLY A 78 11.37 16.00 10.92
CA GLY A 78 10.54 16.95 11.63
C GLY A 78 9.16 17.12 11.00
N PHE A 79 8.20 17.56 11.81
CA PHE A 79 6.77 17.56 11.45
C PHE A 79 6.47 18.25 10.11
N LEU A 80 7.09 19.40 9.84
CA LEU A 80 6.81 20.15 8.62
C LEU A 80 7.38 19.47 7.36
N ASP A 81 8.59 18.91 7.46
CA ASP A 81 9.22 18.21 6.33
C ASP A 81 8.51 16.88 6.04
N ASP A 82 8.11 16.15 7.07
CA ASP A 82 7.34 14.91 6.94
C ASP A 82 5.97 15.19 6.30
N TYR A 83 5.29 16.26 6.72
CA TYR A 83 4.04 16.68 6.10
C TYR A 83 4.22 17.10 4.64
N ALA A 84 5.27 17.89 4.33
CA ALA A 84 5.57 18.32 2.98
C ALA A 84 5.85 17.12 2.05
N PHE A 85 6.56 16.11 2.55
CA PHE A 85 6.79 14.86 1.83
C PHE A 85 5.46 14.14 1.52
N HIS A 86 4.58 13.99 2.53
CA HIS A 86 3.26 13.34 2.33
C HIS A 86 2.40 14.12 1.35
N TYR A 87 2.40 15.45 1.41
CA TYR A 87 1.67 16.30 0.48
C TYR A 87 2.14 16.10 -0.97
N GLN A 88 3.46 16.15 -1.20
CA GLN A 88 4.07 16.08 -2.54
C GLN A 88 3.76 14.76 -3.27
N TRP A 89 3.97 13.61 -2.62
CA TRP A 89 3.70 12.35 -3.29
C TRP A 89 2.20 12.12 -3.50
N MET A 90 1.33 12.59 -2.59
CA MET A 90 -0.12 12.49 -2.77
C MET A 90 -0.62 13.40 -3.90
N GLU A 91 -0.06 14.60 -4.06
CA GLU A 91 -0.34 15.48 -5.18
C GLU A 91 0.04 14.82 -6.50
N ALA A 92 1.23 14.23 -6.57
CA ALA A 92 1.68 13.49 -7.74
C ALA A 92 0.75 12.29 -8.04
N CYS A 93 0.32 11.54 -7.01
CA CYS A 93 -0.66 10.46 -7.15
C CYS A 93 -2.01 10.98 -7.65
N LYS A 94 -2.48 12.14 -7.17
CA LYS A 94 -3.73 12.74 -7.65
C LYS A 94 -3.70 13.04 -9.13
N ARG A 95 -2.56 13.52 -9.64
CA ARG A 95 -2.38 13.81 -11.07
C ARG A 95 -2.47 12.55 -11.91
N VAL A 96 -1.81 11.47 -11.52
CA VAL A 96 -1.76 10.21 -12.29
C VAL A 96 -3.03 9.38 -12.17
N LEU A 97 -3.80 9.51 -11.09
CA LEU A 97 -5.09 8.82 -10.94
C LEU A 97 -6.07 9.25 -12.02
N LYS A 98 -6.76 8.28 -12.62
CA LYS A 98 -7.90 8.52 -13.50
C LYS A 98 -9.04 9.22 -12.75
N PRO A 99 -10.03 9.82 -13.45
CA PRO A 99 -11.16 10.50 -12.79
C PRO A 99 -11.94 9.59 -11.82
N HIS A 100 -12.02 8.29 -12.10
CA HIS A 100 -12.67 7.29 -11.25
C HIS A 100 -11.70 6.57 -10.28
N GLY A 101 -10.43 6.92 -10.33
CA GLY A 101 -9.38 6.26 -9.56
C GLY A 101 -9.46 6.55 -8.06
N THR A 102 -8.93 5.63 -7.27
CA THR A 102 -8.89 5.73 -5.81
C THR A 102 -7.47 5.60 -5.27
N LEU A 103 -7.26 6.21 -4.11
CA LEU A 103 -6.02 6.13 -3.33
C LEU A 103 -6.30 5.44 -2.00
N TRP A 104 -5.47 4.47 -1.67
CA TRP A 104 -5.36 3.84 -0.37
C TRP A 104 -4.04 4.23 0.29
N VAL A 105 -4.10 4.64 1.54
CA VAL A 105 -2.92 5.00 2.33
C VAL A 105 -2.92 4.18 3.62
N SER A 106 -1.86 3.41 3.84
CA SER A 106 -1.64 2.70 5.10
C SER A 106 -0.77 3.53 6.04
N GLY A 107 -1.04 3.46 7.33
CA GLY A 107 -0.21 4.15 8.32
C GLY A 107 -0.57 3.80 9.76
N THR A 108 0.36 4.09 10.66
CA THR A 108 0.14 4.10 12.10
C THR A 108 -0.17 5.52 12.55
N TYR A 109 -0.52 5.70 13.83
CA TYR A 109 -0.80 7.03 14.41
C TYR A 109 0.37 8.03 14.28
N HIS A 110 1.58 7.57 13.97
CA HIS A 110 2.75 8.44 13.79
C HIS A 110 2.68 9.26 12.50
N SER A 111 2.05 8.75 11.43
CA SER A 111 2.02 9.39 10.11
C SER A 111 0.62 9.57 9.54
N ILE A 112 -0.35 8.71 9.91
CA ILE A 112 -1.65 8.66 9.24
C ILE A 112 -2.47 9.96 9.36
N TYR A 113 -2.32 10.70 10.46
CA TYR A 113 -3.02 11.97 10.65
C TYR A 113 -2.49 13.07 9.72
N GLN A 114 -1.18 13.10 9.47
CA GLN A 114 -0.58 13.99 8.45
C GLN A 114 -1.06 13.61 7.06
N CYS A 115 -1.11 12.30 6.75
CA CYS A 115 -1.64 11.80 5.49
C CYS A 115 -3.12 12.20 5.31
N GLY A 116 -3.95 12.05 6.34
CA GLY A 116 -5.35 12.45 6.31
C GLY A 116 -5.53 13.95 6.08
N HIS A 117 -4.73 14.79 6.73
CA HIS A 117 -4.74 16.22 6.50
C HIS A 117 -4.29 16.59 5.09
N ALA A 118 -3.21 15.97 4.57
CA ALA A 118 -2.73 16.21 3.21
C ALA A 118 -3.78 15.81 2.15
N LEU A 119 -4.48 14.68 2.33
CA LEU A 119 -5.57 14.27 1.45
C LEU A 119 -6.69 15.31 1.39
N GLN A 120 -7.12 15.82 2.54
CA GLN A 120 -8.16 16.85 2.62
C GLN A 120 -7.69 18.17 1.99
N SER A 121 -6.47 18.61 2.27
CA SER A 121 -5.87 19.83 1.68
C SER A 121 -5.74 19.76 0.16
N LEU A 122 -5.45 18.58 -0.38
CA LEU A 122 -5.40 18.33 -1.82
C LEU A 122 -6.81 18.16 -2.44
N GLY A 123 -7.89 18.17 -1.66
CA GLY A 123 -9.26 18.02 -2.15
C GLY A 123 -9.61 16.59 -2.58
N TYR A 124 -8.94 15.57 -2.04
CA TYR A 124 -9.46 14.22 -2.11
C TYR A 124 -10.74 14.10 -1.27
N HIS A 125 -11.61 13.15 -1.63
CA HIS A 125 -12.77 12.83 -0.82
C HIS A 125 -12.55 11.49 -0.13
N ILE A 126 -12.33 11.54 1.19
CA ILE A 126 -12.16 10.34 2.01
C ILE A 126 -13.49 9.57 2.04
N LEU A 127 -13.43 8.29 1.71
CA LEU A 127 -14.57 7.36 1.70
C LEU A 127 -14.67 6.60 3.02
N ASN A 128 -13.52 6.09 3.51
CA ASN A 128 -13.42 5.38 4.77
C ASN A 128 -12.06 5.60 5.43
N ASP A 129 -12.04 5.53 6.74
CA ASP A 129 -10.94 5.16 7.59
C ASP A 129 -11.17 3.71 8.06
N ILE A 130 -10.27 2.80 7.72
CA ILE A 130 -10.43 1.39 8.03
C ILE A 130 -9.40 1.00 9.07
N SER A 131 -9.85 0.42 10.18
CA SER A 131 -8.98 -0.16 11.19
C SER A 131 -8.65 -1.60 10.82
N TRP A 132 -7.40 -1.85 10.41
CA TRP A 132 -6.87 -3.19 10.31
C TRP A 132 -6.39 -3.65 11.67
N PHE A 133 -7.26 -4.34 12.39
CA PHE A 133 -6.97 -4.93 13.69
C PHE A 133 -6.13 -6.20 13.54
N LYS A 134 -5.06 -6.28 14.35
CA LYS A 134 -4.11 -7.40 14.39
C LYS A 134 -4.32 -8.19 15.69
N PRO A 135 -5.05 -9.32 15.66
CA PRO A 135 -5.31 -10.10 16.87
C PRO A 135 -4.04 -10.60 17.58
N ASN A 136 -2.94 -10.72 16.83
CA ASN A 136 -1.65 -11.20 17.30
C ASN A 136 -0.61 -10.08 17.48
N ALA A 137 -1.05 -8.85 17.82
CA ALA A 137 -0.16 -7.74 18.09
C ALA A 137 0.79 -8.03 19.26
N SER A 138 2.06 -7.61 19.13
CA SER A 138 3.05 -7.78 20.20
C SER A 138 2.70 -6.91 21.42
N PRO A 139 2.90 -7.40 22.66
CA PRO A 139 2.58 -6.65 23.86
C PRO A 139 3.44 -5.41 24.01
N ASN A 140 2.90 -4.37 24.67
CA ASN A 140 3.66 -3.21 25.07
C ASN A 140 4.40 -3.48 26.39
N LEU A 141 5.71 -3.68 26.33
CA LEU A 141 6.53 -3.98 27.50
C LEU A 141 6.75 -2.77 28.43
N SER A 142 6.48 -1.54 27.98
CA SER A 142 6.60 -0.36 28.84
C SER A 142 5.50 -0.29 29.90
N CYS A 143 4.37 -0.95 29.66
CA CYS A 143 3.19 -0.95 30.54
C CYS A 143 2.64 0.46 30.89
N ARG A 144 2.91 1.47 30.03
CA ARG A 144 2.53 2.87 30.26
C ARG A 144 1.40 3.37 29.36
N PHE A 145 1.05 2.60 28.30
CA PHE A 145 -0.01 2.89 27.35
C PHE A 145 -0.53 1.61 26.72
N PHE A 146 -1.65 1.67 26.03
CA PHE A 146 -2.26 0.51 25.40
C PHE A 146 -1.37 -0.07 24.30
N THR A 147 -1.45 -1.39 24.09
CA THR A 147 -0.80 -2.07 22.97
C THR A 147 -1.36 -1.57 21.65
N ALA A 148 -0.50 -1.08 20.76
CA ALA A 148 -0.89 -0.71 19.42
C ALA A 148 -1.22 -1.96 18.60
N SER A 149 -2.50 -2.26 18.46
CA SER A 149 -3.01 -3.50 17.85
C SER A 149 -3.69 -3.28 16.50
N HIS A 150 -3.60 -2.10 15.92
CA HIS A 150 -4.14 -1.82 14.58
C HIS A 150 -3.25 -0.87 13.78
N GLU A 151 -3.45 -0.90 12.46
CA GLU A 151 -3.04 0.14 11.54
C GLU A 151 -4.27 0.74 10.88
N THR A 152 -4.20 1.99 10.45
CA THR A 152 -5.28 2.66 9.76
C THR A 152 -5.03 2.66 8.25
N LEU A 153 -6.07 2.34 7.50
CA LEU A 153 -6.10 2.47 6.04
C LEU A 153 -7.08 3.57 5.67
N ILE A 154 -6.60 4.65 5.08
CA ILE A 154 -7.49 5.68 4.54
C ILE A 154 -7.78 5.34 3.08
N TRP A 155 -9.06 5.21 2.73
CA TRP A 155 -9.52 5.07 1.37
C TRP A 155 -10.16 6.36 0.89
N ALA A 156 -9.65 6.89 -0.22
CA ALA A 156 -10.11 8.15 -0.78
C ALA A 156 -10.28 8.07 -2.30
N ARG A 157 -11.24 8.83 -2.84
CA ARG A 157 -11.40 9.05 -4.28
C ARG A 157 -10.86 10.43 -4.67
N LYS A 158 -10.56 10.60 -5.97
CA LYS A 158 -9.88 11.77 -6.52
C LYS A 158 -10.53 13.10 -6.15
N ASP A 159 -11.86 13.14 -6.13
CA ASP A 159 -12.65 14.30 -5.69
C ASP A 159 -14.07 13.89 -5.30
N LYS A 160 -14.87 14.83 -4.75
CA LYS A 160 -16.25 14.56 -4.29
C LYS A 160 -17.20 14.11 -5.40
N LYS A 161 -16.95 14.47 -6.66
CA LYS A 161 -17.82 14.13 -7.80
C LYS A 161 -17.41 12.83 -8.48
N ALA A 162 -16.21 12.31 -8.20
CA ALA A 162 -15.70 11.12 -8.84
C ALA A 162 -16.60 9.92 -8.58
N LYS A 163 -16.92 9.17 -9.64
CA LYS A 163 -17.60 7.87 -9.55
C LYS A 163 -16.51 6.79 -9.51
N HIS A 164 -16.15 6.36 -8.30
CA HIS A 164 -15.11 5.36 -8.10
C HIS A 164 -15.65 3.93 -8.25
N THR A 165 -14.74 2.99 -8.53
CA THR A 165 -15.04 1.57 -8.52
C THR A 165 -15.17 1.08 -7.07
N PHE A 166 -16.27 0.41 -6.76
CA PHE A 166 -16.45 -0.36 -5.54
C PHE A 166 -17.24 -1.63 -5.82
N ASN A 167 -16.58 -2.76 -5.69
CA ASN A 167 -17.16 -4.07 -5.96
C ASN A 167 -17.98 -4.56 -4.75
N TYR A 168 -19.07 -3.85 -4.46
CA TYR A 168 -19.92 -4.04 -3.27
C TYR A 168 -20.41 -5.48 -3.13
N SER A 169 -20.96 -6.08 -4.19
CA SER A 169 -21.49 -7.45 -4.15
C SER A 169 -20.39 -8.47 -3.81
N LEU A 170 -19.20 -8.33 -4.39
CA LEU A 170 -18.07 -9.18 -4.06
C LEU A 170 -17.63 -9.02 -2.60
N MET A 171 -17.61 -7.78 -2.08
CA MET A 171 -17.26 -7.52 -0.68
C MET A 171 -18.31 -8.08 0.29
N LYS A 172 -19.60 -8.05 -0.09
CA LYS A 172 -20.70 -8.55 0.71
C LYS A 172 -20.82 -10.08 0.69
N GLU A 173 -20.83 -10.66 -0.51
CA GLU A 173 -21.15 -12.09 -0.73
C GLU A 173 -19.90 -12.99 -0.81
N GLY A 174 -18.70 -12.40 -1.06
CA GLY A 174 -17.46 -13.14 -1.17
C GLY A 174 -17.04 -13.82 0.15
N GLU A 175 -16.22 -14.84 0.01
CA GLU A 175 -15.62 -15.54 1.14
C GLU A 175 -14.32 -14.85 1.57
N TRP A 176 -14.26 -14.53 2.86
CA TRP A 176 -13.14 -13.79 3.50
C TRP A 176 -12.73 -14.50 4.79
N PRO A 177 -12.24 -15.76 4.71
CA PRO A 177 -11.94 -16.57 5.88
C PRO A 177 -10.82 -16.02 6.77
N GLU A 178 -9.99 -15.14 6.19
CA GLU A 178 -8.90 -14.47 6.92
C GLU A 178 -9.39 -13.36 7.86
N ASP A 179 -10.63 -12.91 7.73
CA ASP A 179 -11.21 -11.84 8.56
C ASP A 179 -12.18 -12.42 9.60
N GLN A 180 -11.76 -12.38 10.86
CA GLN A 180 -12.54 -12.93 11.98
C GLN A 180 -13.87 -12.19 12.22
N LEU A 181 -14.04 -10.98 11.70
CA LEU A 181 -15.24 -10.15 11.89
C LEU A 181 -16.22 -10.22 10.72
N LYS A 182 -15.76 -10.67 9.54
CA LYS A 182 -16.63 -10.75 8.35
C LYS A 182 -17.50 -12.01 8.42
N LYS A 183 -18.80 -11.80 8.31
CA LYS A 183 -19.78 -12.92 8.21
C LYS A 183 -20.31 -12.99 6.77
N PRO A 184 -20.53 -14.19 6.23
CA PRO A 184 -21.11 -14.40 4.90
C PRO A 184 -22.44 -13.63 4.74
N GLY A 185 -22.68 -13.07 3.57
CA GLY A 185 -23.91 -12.34 3.23
C GLY A 185 -24.11 -10.99 3.94
N LEU A 186 -23.26 -10.62 4.92
CA LEU A 186 -23.35 -9.33 5.59
C LEU A 186 -22.40 -8.31 4.94
N GLN A 187 -22.82 -7.05 4.95
CA GLN A 187 -22.00 -5.93 4.49
C GLN A 187 -20.68 -5.89 5.26
N MET A 188 -19.58 -5.71 4.52
CA MET A 188 -18.25 -5.53 5.11
C MET A 188 -18.17 -4.19 5.84
N ARG A 189 -17.59 -4.20 7.03
CA ARG A 189 -17.43 -3.00 7.87
C ARG A 189 -16.02 -2.42 7.73
N SER A 190 -15.79 -1.26 8.37
CA SER A 190 -14.50 -0.57 8.39
C SER A 190 -13.53 -1.06 9.48
N VAL A 191 -13.80 -2.18 10.13
CA VAL A 191 -12.86 -2.87 11.02
C VAL A 191 -12.61 -4.26 10.47
N TRP A 192 -11.34 -4.56 10.15
CA TRP A 192 -10.91 -5.84 9.57
C TRP A 192 -9.97 -6.55 10.55
N ALA A 193 -10.34 -7.72 11.02
CA ALA A 193 -9.53 -8.50 11.97
C ALA A 193 -8.72 -9.57 11.24
N MET A 194 -7.52 -9.21 10.83
CA MET A 194 -6.64 -10.03 9.99
C MET A 194 -5.22 -10.08 10.57
N GLY A 195 -4.58 -11.26 10.51
CA GLY A 195 -3.23 -11.45 11.00
C GLY A 195 -2.15 -10.71 10.19
N THR A 196 -0.95 -10.69 10.74
CA THR A 196 0.27 -10.25 10.04
C THR A 196 0.69 -11.28 8.97
N PRO A 197 1.64 -10.94 8.05
CA PRO A 197 2.05 -11.85 6.97
C PRO A 197 2.42 -13.24 7.47
N LYS A 198 1.88 -14.26 6.81
CA LYS A 198 2.13 -15.68 7.11
C LYS A 198 3.60 -16.06 6.83
N PRO A 199 4.16 -17.09 7.47
CA PRO A 199 5.52 -17.56 7.20
C PRO A 199 5.79 -17.85 5.72
N ALA A 200 4.84 -18.44 5.02
CA ALA A 200 4.93 -18.75 3.59
C ALA A 200 5.14 -17.49 2.72
N GLU A 201 4.59 -16.35 3.11
CA GLU A 201 4.77 -15.08 2.40
C GLU A 201 6.19 -14.50 2.54
N LYS A 202 6.99 -15.04 3.45
CA LYS A 202 8.36 -14.60 3.78
C LYS A 202 9.43 -15.59 3.34
N LYS A 203 9.09 -16.62 2.57
CA LYS A 203 10.01 -17.71 2.18
C LYS A 203 11.22 -17.25 1.36
N PHE A 204 11.11 -16.14 0.64
CA PHE A 204 12.20 -15.56 -0.17
C PHE A 204 13.01 -14.48 0.54
N GLY A 205 12.65 -14.12 1.76
CA GLY A 205 13.24 -13.05 2.55
C GLY A 205 12.21 -12.25 3.32
N LYS A 206 12.68 -11.28 4.11
CA LYS A 206 11.84 -10.45 4.96
C LYS A 206 11.95 -8.98 4.54
N HIS A 207 10.81 -8.32 4.38
CA HIS A 207 10.72 -6.87 4.40
C HIS A 207 10.23 -6.45 5.80
N PRO A 208 10.80 -5.41 6.43
CA PRO A 208 10.50 -5.08 7.84
C PRO A 208 9.04 -4.68 8.09
N THR A 209 8.37 -4.13 7.08
CA THR A 209 6.98 -3.66 7.15
C THR A 209 6.08 -4.36 6.14
N GLN A 210 6.43 -5.58 5.68
CA GLN A 210 5.62 -6.32 4.71
C GLN A 210 4.14 -6.40 5.15
N LYS A 211 3.24 -6.02 4.26
CA LYS A 211 1.79 -6.19 4.46
C LYS A 211 1.34 -7.63 4.11
N PRO A 212 0.32 -8.17 4.77
CA PRO A 212 -0.22 -9.49 4.43
C PRO A 212 -0.90 -9.48 3.07
N LEU A 213 -0.75 -10.58 2.33
CA LEU A 213 -1.31 -10.72 0.99
C LEU A 213 -2.84 -10.64 1.00
N ASP A 214 -3.49 -11.24 2.00
CA ASP A 214 -4.94 -11.25 2.13
C ASP A 214 -5.50 -9.81 2.26
N LEU A 215 -4.80 -8.92 2.98
CA LEU A 215 -5.18 -7.52 3.10
C LEU A 215 -5.15 -6.81 1.75
N LEU A 216 -4.03 -6.95 1.02
CA LEU A 216 -3.88 -6.30 -0.29
C LEU A 216 -4.79 -6.90 -1.35
N ARG A 217 -5.04 -8.22 -1.31
CA ARG A 217 -6.03 -8.87 -2.16
C ARG A 217 -7.41 -8.25 -1.98
N ARG A 218 -7.85 -8.02 -0.73
CA ARG A 218 -9.13 -7.37 -0.44
C ARG A 218 -9.19 -5.95 -1.02
N ILE A 219 -8.17 -5.13 -0.79
CA ILE A 219 -8.08 -3.76 -1.30
C ILE A 219 -8.17 -3.74 -2.84
N VAL A 220 -7.37 -4.58 -3.50
CA VAL A 220 -7.36 -4.73 -4.96
C VAL A 220 -8.75 -5.11 -5.47
N LEU A 221 -9.36 -6.15 -4.91
CA LEU A 221 -10.67 -6.64 -5.34
C LEU A 221 -11.80 -5.66 -5.04
N ALA A 222 -11.70 -4.90 -3.95
CA ALA A 222 -12.72 -3.90 -3.59
C ALA A 222 -12.78 -2.73 -4.58
N SER A 223 -11.63 -2.27 -5.06
CA SER A 223 -11.52 -0.96 -5.71
C SER A 223 -11.00 -0.99 -7.15
N THR A 224 -10.86 -2.19 -7.75
CA THR A 224 -10.42 -2.33 -9.15
C THR A 224 -11.13 -3.47 -9.87
N ASN A 225 -11.12 -3.40 -11.21
CA ASN A 225 -11.56 -4.46 -12.10
C ASN A 225 -10.37 -5.16 -12.77
N GLU A 226 -10.60 -6.32 -13.38
CA GLU A 226 -9.58 -7.02 -14.16
C GLU A 226 -9.07 -6.12 -15.31
N GLY A 227 -7.75 -6.11 -15.50
CA GLY A 227 -7.08 -5.26 -16.48
C GLY A 227 -6.76 -3.84 -16.01
N ASP A 228 -7.28 -3.39 -14.85
CA ASP A 228 -6.95 -2.09 -14.26
C ASP A 228 -5.47 -1.99 -13.87
N ILE A 229 -4.95 -0.76 -13.88
CA ILE A 229 -3.56 -0.46 -13.55
C ILE A 229 -3.47 0.02 -12.09
N ILE A 230 -2.68 -0.71 -11.31
CA ILE A 230 -2.40 -0.42 -9.90
C ILE A 230 -0.98 0.12 -9.79
N LEU A 231 -0.82 1.20 -9.04
CA LEU A 231 0.47 1.82 -8.72
C LEU A 231 0.75 1.73 -7.21
N ASP A 232 1.98 1.37 -6.87
CA ASP A 232 2.47 1.42 -5.49
C ASP A 232 3.80 2.18 -5.46
N PRO A 233 3.79 3.45 -4.99
CA PRO A 233 4.99 4.29 -4.98
C PRO A 233 6.00 3.94 -3.88
N PHE A 234 5.64 3.04 -2.95
CA PHE A 234 6.48 2.57 -1.85
C PHE A 234 6.39 1.05 -1.73
N THR A 235 6.70 0.36 -2.83
CA THR A 235 6.25 -1.02 -3.05
C THR A 235 6.93 -2.06 -2.14
N GLY A 236 8.11 -1.75 -1.58
CA GLY A 236 8.85 -2.68 -0.73
C GLY A 236 9.00 -4.06 -1.40
N SER A 237 8.45 -5.08 -0.76
CA SER A 237 8.41 -6.44 -1.29
C SER A 237 7.24 -6.73 -2.25
N SER A 238 6.57 -5.69 -2.73
CA SER A 238 5.49 -5.69 -3.72
C SER A 238 4.29 -6.58 -3.38
N THR A 239 3.84 -6.61 -2.15
CA THR A 239 2.64 -7.39 -1.81
C THR A 239 1.41 -6.90 -2.58
N THR A 240 1.29 -5.59 -2.81
CA THR A 240 0.27 -4.98 -3.69
C THR A 240 0.35 -5.54 -5.11
N GLY A 241 1.57 -5.62 -5.66
CA GLY A 241 1.80 -6.14 -7.00
C GLY A 241 1.50 -7.62 -7.14
N ILE A 242 1.83 -8.42 -6.11
CA ILE A 242 1.48 -9.85 -6.07
C ILE A 242 -0.04 -10.02 -6.05
N ALA A 243 -0.74 -9.25 -5.20
CA ALA A 243 -2.20 -9.28 -5.16
C ALA A 243 -2.82 -8.84 -6.50
N ALA A 244 -2.27 -7.82 -7.14
CA ALA A 244 -2.68 -7.34 -8.46
C ALA A 244 -2.53 -8.44 -9.53
N ALA A 245 -1.34 -9.02 -9.64
CA ALA A 245 -1.03 -10.05 -10.64
C ALA A 245 -1.89 -11.32 -10.48
N MET A 246 -2.07 -11.80 -9.23
CA MET A 246 -2.91 -12.96 -8.93
C MET A 246 -4.39 -12.75 -9.30
N ASN A 247 -4.83 -11.52 -9.46
CA ASN A 247 -6.22 -11.19 -9.78
C ASN A 247 -6.38 -10.50 -11.16
N GLY A 248 -5.42 -10.66 -12.08
CA GLY A 248 -5.52 -10.17 -13.45
C GLY A 248 -5.39 -8.64 -13.61
N ARG A 249 -4.83 -7.95 -12.62
CA ARG A 249 -4.52 -6.51 -12.69
C ARG A 249 -3.09 -6.29 -13.14
N LYS A 250 -2.82 -5.09 -13.63
CA LYS A 250 -1.50 -4.61 -14.03
C LYS A 250 -0.87 -3.84 -12.88
N PHE A 251 0.44 -3.89 -12.77
CA PHE A 251 1.13 -3.32 -11.63
C PHE A 251 2.35 -2.49 -12.02
N ILE A 252 2.48 -1.33 -11.38
CA ILE A 252 3.67 -0.48 -11.40
C ILE A 252 4.09 -0.29 -9.94
N GLY A 253 5.29 -0.74 -9.59
CA GLY A 253 5.87 -0.58 -8.26
C GLY A 253 7.12 0.28 -8.32
N ILE A 254 7.32 1.15 -7.33
CA ILE A 254 8.51 2.00 -7.18
C ILE A 254 9.10 1.75 -5.81
N ASP A 255 10.43 1.61 -5.75
CA ASP A 255 11.18 1.52 -4.49
C ASP A 255 12.61 2.02 -4.67
N MET A 256 13.18 2.64 -3.63
CA MET A 256 14.57 3.08 -3.63
C MET A 256 15.53 1.92 -3.40
N GLU A 257 15.10 0.87 -2.70
CA GLU A 257 15.93 -0.21 -2.23
C GLU A 257 15.92 -1.41 -3.18
N LYS A 258 17.00 -1.60 -3.93
CA LYS A 258 17.16 -2.72 -4.88
C LYS A 258 16.92 -4.08 -4.25
N GLN A 259 17.36 -4.28 -3.00
CA GLN A 259 17.18 -5.53 -2.28
C GLN A 259 15.70 -5.94 -2.14
N TYR A 260 14.80 -4.96 -1.96
CA TYR A 260 13.36 -5.22 -1.88
C TYR A 260 12.74 -5.47 -3.25
N LEU A 261 13.25 -4.81 -4.28
CA LEU A 261 12.84 -5.10 -5.66
C LEU A 261 13.30 -6.50 -6.10
N ASP A 262 14.47 -6.97 -5.68
CA ASP A 262 14.92 -8.35 -5.93
C ASP A 262 14.06 -9.37 -5.18
N LEU A 263 13.64 -9.06 -3.96
CA LEU A 263 12.67 -9.87 -3.23
C LEU A 263 11.32 -9.92 -3.97
N SER A 264 10.86 -8.79 -4.49
CA SER A 264 9.64 -8.67 -5.29
C SER A 264 9.67 -9.55 -6.54
N LYS A 265 10.79 -9.57 -7.27
CA LYS A 265 10.99 -10.45 -8.46
C LYS A 265 10.86 -11.93 -8.09
N LYS A 266 11.47 -12.35 -6.96
CA LYS A 266 11.39 -13.74 -6.49
C LYS A 266 9.94 -14.13 -6.13
N ARG A 267 9.23 -13.24 -5.42
CA ARG A 267 7.82 -13.43 -5.06
C ARG A 267 6.93 -13.51 -6.30
N PHE A 268 7.13 -12.61 -7.27
CA PHE A 268 6.38 -12.62 -8.52
C PHE A 268 6.62 -13.90 -9.34
N ALA A 269 7.86 -14.39 -9.42
CA ALA A 269 8.20 -15.62 -10.12
C ALA A 269 7.61 -16.89 -9.49
N ASP A 270 7.05 -16.80 -8.29
CA ASP A 270 6.43 -17.90 -7.55
C ASP A 270 4.89 -17.93 -7.69
N ILE A 271 4.29 -16.92 -8.31
CA ILE A 271 2.85 -16.91 -8.57
C ILE A 271 2.49 -18.06 -9.52
N GLY A 272 1.55 -18.91 -9.10
CA GLY A 272 1.03 -20.00 -9.92
C GLY A 272 1.87 -21.28 -9.92
N LYS A 273 2.84 -21.40 -9.00
CA LYS A 273 3.61 -22.65 -8.79
C LYS A 273 3.01 -23.50 -7.68
#